data_add0ffd48e33358061d9e080b39a1fb0
#
_entry.id   add0ffd48e33358061d9e080b39a1fb0
#
_cell.length_a   1.000
_cell.length_b   1.000
_cell.length_c   1.000
_cell.angle_alpha   90.00
_cell.angle_beta   90.00
_cell.angle_gamma   90.00
#
_symmetry.space_group_name_H-M   'P 1'
#
loop_
_entity.id
_entity.type
_entity.pdbx_description
1 polymer ?
#
loop_
_entity_poly.entity_id
_entity_poly.type
_entity_poly.pdbx_seq_one_letter_code
_entity_poly.pdbx_strand_id
1 'polypeptide(L)'
;MITLIKGTEAACGTNAAGASTFGSATAVRLVNTTATARLVTVIDEVGGYTTIGTFTLLGNTREVVEKKSTEAIFAAHASVLGAAVGYTIS
;
A
#
# COMPACT_ATOMS: atom_id res chain seq x y z
N MET A 1 -7.05 -1.97 -19.86
CA MET A 1 -7.53 -1.94 -18.47
C MET A 1 -7.28 -0.54 -17.90
N ILE A 2 -8.29 0.03 -17.30
CA ILE A 2 -8.21 1.39 -16.75
C ILE A 2 -8.28 1.29 -15.23
N THR A 3 -7.38 1.99 -14.52
CA THR A 3 -7.38 2.01 -13.07
C THR A 3 -8.54 2.86 -12.55
N LEU A 4 -9.36 2.28 -11.69
CA LEU A 4 -10.47 2.97 -11.04
C LEU A 4 -10.03 3.36 -9.63
N ILE A 5 -10.06 4.66 -9.32
CA ILE A 5 -9.72 5.14 -7.98
C ILE A 5 -10.93 4.95 -7.08
N LYS A 6 -10.75 4.23 -5.98
CA LYS A 6 -11.82 3.84 -5.06
C LYS A 6 -11.72 4.48 -3.68
N GLY A 7 -10.72 5.30 -3.44
CA GLY A 7 -10.56 5.93 -2.15
C GLY A 7 -9.65 7.14 -2.21
N THR A 8 -9.62 7.89 -1.13
CA THR A 8 -8.77 9.06 -1.00
C THR A 8 -7.34 8.62 -0.70
N GLU A 9 -6.37 9.24 -1.37
CA GLU A 9 -4.96 8.98 -1.11
C GLU A 9 -4.59 9.42 0.30
N ALA A 10 -3.89 8.54 1.02
CA ALA A 10 -3.47 8.80 2.39
C ALA A 10 -2.13 8.11 2.66
N ALA A 11 -1.40 8.59 3.66
CA ALA A 11 -0.16 7.95 4.06
C ALA A 11 -0.45 6.56 4.62
N CYS A 12 0.35 5.56 4.25
CA CYS A 12 0.35 4.30 4.96
C CYS A 12 1.14 4.47 6.27
N GLY A 13 0.88 3.62 7.27
CA GLY A 13 1.59 3.70 8.53
C GLY A 13 3.08 3.44 8.37
N THR A 14 3.84 3.64 9.43
CA THR A 14 5.29 3.42 9.44
C THR A 14 5.71 2.19 10.24
N ASN A 15 4.75 1.49 10.83
CA ASN A 15 4.99 0.25 11.57
C ASN A 15 3.76 -0.66 11.48
N ALA A 16 3.88 -1.89 11.98
CA ALA A 16 2.81 -2.87 11.90
C ALA A 16 1.53 -2.41 12.61
N ALA A 17 1.66 -1.76 13.76
CA ALA A 17 0.49 -1.29 14.52
C ALA A 17 -0.26 -0.17 13.81
N GLY A 18 0.41 0.61 12.98
CA GLY A 18 -0.17 1.71 12.22
C GLY A 18 -0.44 1.37 10.76
N ALA A 19 -0.26 0.13 10.35
CA ALA A 19 -0.45 -0.27 8.95
C ALA A 19 -1.91 -0.07 8.51
N SER A 20 -2.08 0.26 7.24
CA SER A 20 -3.40 0.56 6.68
C SER A 20 -3.89 -0.55 5.76
N THR A 21 -5.14 -0.95 5.93
CA THR A 21 -5.82 -1.86 5.00
C THR A 21 -6.37 -1.11 3.79
N PHE A 22 -6.34 0.21 3.82
CA PHE A 22 -6.93 1.07 2.78
C PHE A 22 -8.40 0.73 2.53
N GLY A 23 -9.18 0.61 3.62
CA GLY A 23 -10.60 0.29 3.52
C GLY A 23 -10.85 -1.15 3.09
N SER A 24 -10.00 -2.06 3.50
CA SER A 24 -10.05 -3.48 3.12
C SER A 24 -9.96 -3.69 1.61
N ALA A 25 -9.19 -2.85 0.93
CA ALA A 25 -8.98 -2.94 -0.51
C ALA A 25 -8.19 -4.19 -0.88
N THR A 26 -8.41 -4.69 -2.08
CA THR A 26 -7.65 -5.80 -2.64
C THR A 26 -6.57 -5.33 -3.62
N ALA A 27 -6.60 -4.07 -4.00
CA ALA A 27 -5.55 -3.44 -4.79
C ALA A 27 -5.33 -2.01 -4.30
N VAL A 28 -4.07 -1.61 -4.16
CA VAL A 28 -3.70 -0.29 -3.65
C VAL A 28 -2.61 0.28 -4.55
N ARG A 29 -2.81 1.52 -4.99
CA ARG A 29 -1.79 2.26 -5.71
C ARG A 29 -0.94 3.01 -4.71
N LEU A 30 0.35 2.70 -4.68
CA LEU A 30 1.32 3.35 -3.78
C LEU A 30 2.20 4.30 -4.58
N VAL A 31 2.52 5.43 -3.99
CA VAL A 31 3.46 6.39 -4.58
C VAL A 31 4.44 6.85 -3.52
N ASN A 32 5.72 6.89 -3.90
CA ASN A 32 6.76 7.46 -3.05
C ASN A 32 6.98 8.90 -3.49
N THR A 33 6.63 9.84 -2.63
CA THR A 33 6.67 11.27 -2.97
C THR A 33 8.04 11.92 -2.76
N THR A 34 9.03 11.12 -2.32
CA THR A 34 10.41 11.61 -2.13
C THR A 34 11.35 10.98 -3.13
N ALA A 35 12.56 11.51 -3.23
CA ALA A 35 13.62 10.95 -4.09
C ALA A 35 14.32 9.75 -3.44
N THR A 36 14.04 9.46 -2.17
CA THR A 36 14.69 8.36 -1.43
C THR A 36 13.84 7.10 -1.53
N ALA A 37 14.46 5.98 -1.90
CA ALA A 37 13.79 4.68 -1.91
C ALA A 37 13.30 4.31 -0.50
N ARG A 38 12.09 3.72 -0.41
CA ARG A 38 11.48 3.33 0.86
C ARG A 38 11.06 1.88 0.80
N LEU A 39 11.31 1.13 1.87
CA LEU A 39 10.86 -0.25 2.00
C LEU A 39 9.37 -0.24 2.34
N VAL A 40 8.60 -1.04 1.60
CA VAL A 40 7.17 -1.23 1.85
C VAL A 40 6.95 -2.65 2.32
N THR A 41 6.15 -2.82 3.38
CA THR A 41 5.87 -4.12 3.98
C THR A 41 4.36 -4.38 3.95
N VAL A 42 4.00 -5.59 3.56
CA VAL A 42 2.61 -6.08 3.61
C VAL A 42 2.53 -7.10 4.75
N ILE A 43 1.57 -6.91 5.63
CA ILE A 43 1.36 -7.77 6.80
C ILE A 43 -0.06 -8.32 6.81
N ASP A 44 -0.26 -9.42 7.53
CA ASP A 44 -1.58 -9.98 7.77
C ASP A 44 -2.04 -9.58 9.18
N GLU A 45 -2.98 -8.62 9.25
CA GLU A 45 -3.51 -8.14 10.53
C GLU A 45 -4.25 -9.23 11.30
N VAL A 46 -4.98 -10.08 10.59
CA VAL A 46 -5.76 -11.15 11.21
C VAL A 46 -4.85 -12.21 11.79
N GLY A 47 -3.73 -12.47 11.16
CA GLY A 47 -2.75 -13.46 11.60
C GLY A 47 -1.76 -12.98 12.66
N GLY A 48 -2.05 -11.88 13.36
CA GLY A 48 -1.15 -11.36 14.39
C GLY A 48 0.00 -10.54 13.84
N TYR A 49 -0.24 -9.79 12.78
CA TYR A 49 0.74 -8.91 12.13
C TYR A 49 1.91 -9.67 11.50
N THR A 50 1.64 -10.86 10.99
CA THR A 50 2.64 -11.65 10.29
C THR A 50 3.03 -10.97 8.98
N THR A 51 4.32 -10.80 8.74
CA THR A 51 4.82 -10.23 7.48
C THR A 51 4.54 -11.19 6.32
N ILE A 52 3.84 -10.69 5.30
CA ILE A 52 3.59 -11.43 4.07
C ILE A 52 4.75 -11.23 3.10
N GLY A 53 5.21 -9.99 2.94
CA GLY A 53 6.32 -9.70 2.05
C GLY A 53 6.73 -8.24 2.10
N THR A 54 7.84 -7.95 1.47
CA THR A 54 8.39 -6.59 1.39
C THR A 54 8.86 -6.31 -0.02
N PHE A 55 8.88 -5.03 -0.39
CA PHE A 55 9.53 -4.58 -1.62
C PHE A 55 10.02 -3.14 -1.44
N THR A 56 10.98 -2.74 -2.27
CA THR A 56 11.48 -1.37 -2.26
C THR A 56 10.73 -0.54 -3.29
N LEU A 57 10.11 0.55 -2.83
CA LEU A 57 9.48 1.53 -3.72
C LEU A 57 10.48 2.65 -3.96
N LEU A 58 10.97 2.72 -5.20
CA LEU A 58 11.99 3.70 -5.58
C LEU A 58 11.44 5.12 -5.46
N GLY A 59 12.34 6.08 -5.30
CA GLY A 59 11.97 7.49 -5.18
C GLY A 59 11.22 7.98 -6.42
N ASN A 60 10.17 8.77 -6.20
CA ASN A 60 9.36 9.38 -7.26
C ASN A 60 8.72 8.35 -8.21
N THR A 61 8.45 7.15 -7.71
CA THR A 61 7.80 6.09 -8.50
C THR A 61 6.51 5.65 -7.83
N ARG A 62 5.74 4.84 -8.58
CA ARG A 62 4.49 4.26 -8.10
C ARG A 62 4.44 2.77 -8.42
N GLU A 63 3.67 2.04 -7.63
CA GLU A 63 3.38 0.63 -7.83
C GLU A 63 1.94 0.36 -7.45
N VAL A 64 1.29 -0.55 -8.16
CA VAL A 64 -0.01 -1.06 -7.76
C VAL A 64 0.22 -2.44 -7.14
N VAL A 65 -0.25 -2.61 -5.91
CA VAL A 65 -0.04 -3.81 -5.11
C VAL A 65 -1.37 -4.52 -4.93
N GLU A 66 -1.41 -5.81 -5.24
CA GLU A 66 -2.56 -6.66 -4.92
C GLU A 66 -2.36 -7.26 -3.54
N LYS A 67 -3.42 -7.30 -2.76
CA LYS A 67 -3.39 -7.89 -1.42
C LYS A 67 -4.77 -8.43 -1.07
N LYS A 68 -4.83 -9.25 -0.02
CA LYS A 68 -6.12 -9.67 0.54
C LYS A 68 -6.73 -8.51 1.32
N SER A 69 -8.07 -8.50 1.44
CA SER A 69 -8.78 -7.44 2.14
C SER A 69 -8.37 -7.30 3.60
N THR A 70 -7.89 -8.37 4.22
CA THR A 70 -7.44 -8.39 5.62
C THR A 70 -5.97 -8.04 5.79
N GLU A 71 -5.24 -7.85 4.69
CA GLU A 71 -3.84 -7.48 4.73
C GLU A 71 -3.70 -5.97 4.79
N ALA A 72 -2.64 -5.52 5.46
CA ALA A 72 -2.36 -4.10 5.63
C ALA A 72 -0.96 -3.77 5.14
N ILE A 73 -0.73 -2.50 4.84
CA ILE A 73 0.53 -2.03 4.26
C ILE A 73 1.11 -0.95 5.18
N PHE A 74 2.42 -1.02 5.43
CA PHE A 74 3.14 0.11 5.98
C PHE A 74 4.46 0.30 5.22
N ALA A 75 5.04 1.47 5.36
CA ALA A 75 6.28 1.82 4.69
C ALA A 75 7.28 2.41 5.68
N ALA A 76 8.54 2.44 5.32
CA ALA A 76 9.60 2.95 6.20
C ALA A 76 9.47 4.46 6.48
N HIS A 77 8.63 5.18 5.74
CA HIS A 77 8.46 6.62 5.91
C HIS A 77 7.05 7.07 5.50
N ALA A 78 6.55 8.12 6.14
CA ALA A 78 5.22 8.67 5.88
C ALA A 78 5.09 9.34 4.51
N SER A 79 6.17 9.48 3.76
CA SER A 79 6.14 10.01 2.39
C SER A 79 5.51 9.06 1.37
N VAL A 80 5.32 7.80 1.73
CA VAL A 80 4.64 6.84 0.85
C VAL A 80 3.15 6.95 1.08
N LEU A 81 2.42 7.29 0.01
CA LEU A 81 0.97 7.45 0.03
C LEU A 81 0.32 6.32 -0.75
N GLY A 82 -0.88 5.95 -0.35
CA GLY A 82 -1.64 4.91 -1.03
C GLY A 82 -3.10 5.27 -1.19
N ALA A 83 -3.73 4.68 -2.18
CA ALA A 83 -5.17 4.81 -2.41
C ALA A 83 -5.72 3.48 -2.89
N ALA A 84 -6.90 3.12 -2.39
CA ALA A 84 -7.62 1.94 -2.87
C ALA A 84 -7.97 2.13 -4.34
N VAL A 85 -7.72 1.10 -5.15
CA VAL A 85 -8.01 1.14 -6.59
C VAL A 85 -8.67 -0.17 -7.03
N GLY A 86 -9.26 -0.13 -8.20
CA GLY A 86 -9.75 -1.30 -8.91
C GLY A 86 -9.44 -1.15 -10.37
N TYR A 87 -9.85 -2.13 -11.15
CA TYR A 87 -9.64 -2.10 -12.59
C TYR A 87 -10.94 -2.37 -13.30
N THR A 88 -11.17 -1.64 -14.39
CA THR A 88 -12.29 -1.90 -15.27
C THR A 88 -11.76 -2.54 -16.55
N ILE A 89 -12.54 -3.43 -17.14
CA ILE A 89 -12.27 -3.96 -18.48
C ILE A 89 -12.98 -3.02 -19.45
N SER A 90 -12.18 -2.35 -20.26
CA SER A 90 -12.72 -1.39 -21.24
C SER A 90 -12.79 -2.01 -22.62
#